data_4716bf9276fff30ffa99bf821f9cb146
#
_entry.id   4716bf9276fff30ffa99bf821f9cb146
#
_cell.length_a   1.000
_cell.length_b   1.000
_cell.length_c   1.000
_cell.angle_alpha   90.00
_cell.angle_beta   90.00
_cell.angle_gamma   90.00
#
_symmetry.space_group_name_H-M   'P 1'
#
loop_
_entity.id
_entity.type
_entity.pdbx_description
1 polymer ?
#
loop_
_entity_poly.entity_id
_entity_poly.type
_entity_poly.pdbx_seq_one_letter_code
_entity_poly.pdbx_strand_id
1 'polypeptide(L)'
;MNTMLLEGEGTVVMEPDQASLIIGIVTNSKNPVKAQEENTTRSRNVIEALKTLGILEQNIRTSSYSIYPRYDYIEGVSTLKDYEVQHLLLVTVKDLSLLGLVYETALENGATTTHSMQLSLSNTEAAYEEALSNALLSVQHKARSLSKSIGVKVNPIPLKIVERRREEGTAFTPFAQKALSAEGGPPIEKGELTITAYVKALFHYVY
;
A
#
# COMPACT_ATOMS: atom_id res chain seq x y z
N MET A 1 -35.20 -10.94 -28.57
CA MET A 1 -35.00 -9.79 -27.65
C MET A 1 -33.68 -9.14 -28.06
N ASN A 2 -33.71 -7.87 -28.47
CA ASN A 2 -32.51 -7.19 -28.98
C ASN A 2 -31.72 -6.65 -27.80
N THR A 3 -30.45 -7.04 -27.70
CA THR A 3 -29.60 -6.65 -26.59
C THR A 3 -28.23 -6.19 -27.05
N MET A 4 -27.62 -5.31 -26.26
CA MET A 4 -26.20 -4.93 -26.44
C MET A 4 -25.47 -5.19 -25.12
N LEU A 5 -24.29 -5.79 -25.22
CA LEU A 5 -23.41 -6.09 -24.10
C LEU A 5 -22.20 -5.15 -24.20
N LEU A 6 -22.01 -4.32 -23.18
CA LEU A 6 -20.99 -3.28 -23.16
C LEU A 6 -20.13 -3.38 -21.89
N GLU A 7 -18.91 -2.90 -22.00
CA GLU A 7 -17.99 -2.77 -20.89
C GLU A 7 -17.72 -1.29 -20.58
N GLY A 8 -17.76 -0.96 -19.30
CA GLY A 8 -17.46 0.35 -18.76
C GLY A 8 -16.26 0.29 -17.81
N GLU A 9 -15.47 1.33 -17.86
CA GLU A 9 -14.36 1.58 -16.95
C GLU A 9 -14.64 2.89 -16.24
N GLY A 10 -14.35 2.92 -14.95
CA GLY A 10 -14.39 4.12 -14.12
C GLY A 10 -13.13 4.21 -13.28
N THR A 11 -12.60 5.42 -13.18
CA THR A 11 -11.39 5.71 -12.43
C THR A 11 -11.68 6.80 -11.40
N VAL A 12 -10.96 6.72 -10.28
CA VAL A 12 -10.86 7.76 -9.25
C VAL A 12 -9.39 7.99 -8.94
N VAL A 13 -8.99 9.25 -8.89
CA VAL A 13 -7.63 9.66 -8.53
C VAL A 13 -7.68 10.30 -7.16
N MET A 14 -6.86 9.82 -6.23
CA MET A 14 -6.81 10.29 -4.85
C MET A 14 -5.37 10.45 -4.37
N GLU A 15 -5.14 11.42 -3.48
CA GLU A 15 -3.88 11.51 -2.76
C GLU A 15 -3.85 10.44 -1.65
N PRO A 16 -2.70 9.75 -1.43
CA PRO A 16 -2.54 8.84 -0.30
C PRO A 16 -2.68 9.60 1.02
N ASP A 17 -3.35 8.98 1.99
CA ASP A 17 -3.60 9.52 3.33
C ASP A 17 -2.87 8.77 4.44
N GLN A 18 -2.16 7.68 4.10
CA GLN A 18 -1.32 6.92 5.04
C GLN A 18 -0.11 6.31 4.34
N ALA A 19 0.89 5.93 5.16
CA ALA A 19 2.06 5.18 4.72
C ALA A 19 2.30 3.96 5.60
N SER A 20 2.82 2.90 5.01
CA SER A 20 3.35 1.74 5.72
C SER A 20 4.86 1.67 5.54
N LEU A 21 5.59 1.52 6.66
CA LEU A 21 7.04 1.44 6.72
C LEU A 21 7.45 0.10 7.30
N ILE A 22 8.55 -0.48 6.83
CA ILE A 22 9.20 -1.60 7.52
C ILE A 22 10.46 -1.09 8.20
N ILE A 23 10.45 -1.14 9.53
CA ILE A 23 11.57 -0.75 10.39
C ILE A 23 12.21 -2.03 10.91
N GLY A 24 13.51 -2.22 10.65
CA GLY A 24 14.27 -3.39 11.02
C GLY A 24 15.23 -3.12 12.17
N ILE A 25 15.24 -4.03 13.14
CA ILE A 25 16.20 -4.07 14.25
C ILE A 25 17.01 -5.35 14.08
N VAL A 26 18.30 -5.18 13.73
CA VAL A 26 19.22 -6.28 13.54
C VAL A 26 20.31 -6.22 14.60
N THR A 27 20.57 -7.36 15.26
CA THR A 27 21.63 -7.52 16.25
C THR A 27 22.44 -8.78 15.96
N ASN A 28 23.71 -8.75 16.32
CA ASN A 28 24.65 -9.83 16.03
C ASN A 28 25.48 -10.17 17.28
N SER A 29 25.63 -11.45 17.58
CA SER A 29 26.53 -11.93 18.64
C SER A 29 27.00 -13.35 18.35
N LYS A 30 28.18 -13.72 18.86
CA LYS A 30 28.65 -15.11 18.87
C LYS A 30 27.76 -16.02 19.75
N ASN A 31 27.00 -15.45 20.67
CA ASN A 31 26.02 -16.14 21.50
C ASN A 31 24.61 -15.75 21.06
N PRO A 32 23.77 -16.70 20.61
CA PRO A 32 22.42 -16.42 20.12
C PRO A 32 21.51 -15.79 21.19
N VAL A 33 21.67 -16.18 22.46
CA VAL A 33 20.88 -15.63 23.57
C VAL A 33 21.21 -14.15 23.76
N LYS A 34 22.48 -13.77 23.73
CA LYS A 34 22.89 -12.35 23.82
C LYS A 34 22.41 -11.53 22.65
N ALA A 35 22.47 -12.07 21.43
CA ALA A 35 21.93 -11.39 20.26
C ALA A 35 20.42 -11.12 20.40
N GLN A 36 19.68 -12.10 20.94
CA GLN A 36 18.25 -11.98 21.18
C GLN A 36 17.92 -10.96 22.29
N GLU A 37 18.64 -10.98 23.42
CA GLU A 37 18.45 -10.04 24.52
C GLU A 37 18.66 -8.59 24.09
N GLU A 38 19.73 -8.36 23.32
CA GLU A 38 20.02 -7.04 22.74
C GLU A 38 18.92 -6.62 21.75
N ASN A 39 18.50 -7.52 20.86
CA ASN A 39 17.42 -7.24 19.91
C ASN A 39 16.11 -6.88 20.63
N THR A 40 15.77 -7.63 21.69
CA THR A 40 14.58 -7.39 22.50
C THR A 40 14.61 -5.99 23.13
N THR A 41 15.75 -5.60 23.67
CA THR A 41 15.92 -4.29 24.30
C THR A 41 15.78 -3.16 23.29
N ARG A 42 16.47 -3.25 22.14
CA ARG A 42 16.39 -2.26 21.07
C ARG A 42 14.98 -2.19 20.48
N SER A 43 14.34 -3.33 20.24
CA SER A 43 12.98 -3.38 19.70
C SER A 43 11.97 -2.69 20.64
N ARG A 44 12.10 -2.90 21.95
CA ARG A 44 11.26 -2.23 22.95
C ARG A 44 11.46 -0.73 22.93
N ASN A 45 12.72 -0.26 22.88
CA ASN A 45 13.03 1.17 22.82
C ASN A 45 12.41 1.82 21.55
N VAL A 46 12.57 1.20 20.39
CA VAL A 46 11.96 1.68 19.14
C VAL A 46 10.45 1.78 19.27
N ILE A 47 9.79 0.72 19.75
CA ILE A 47 8.32 0.70 19.87
C ILE A 47 7.83 1.80 20.83
N GLU A 48 8.46 1.96 21.98
CA GLU A 48 8.07 2.98 22.96
C GLU A 48 8.34 4.41 22.44
N ALA A 49 9.43 4.63 21.74
CA ALA A 49 9.73 5.91 21.12
C ALA A 49 8.69 6.28 20.04
N LEU A 50 8.31 5.33 19.18
CA LEU A 50 7.27 5.54 18.17
C LEU A 50 5.89 5.80 18.82
N LYS A 51 5.57 5.12 19.92
CA LYS A 51 4.34 5.40 20.68
C LYS A 51 4.35 6.80 21.29
N THR A 52 5.48 7.23 21.81
CA THR A 52 5.67 8.59 22.35
C THR A 52 5.50 9.66 21.26
N LEU A 53 5.92 9.36 20.03
CA LEU A 53 5.72 10.20 18.85
C LEU A 53 4.24 10.29 18.42
N GLY A 54 3.35 9.46 18.98
CA GLY A 54 1.92 9.44 18.67
C GLY A 54 1.47 8.32 17.73
N ILE A 55 2.37 7.39 17.38
CA ILE A 55 1.96 6.21 16.60
C ILE A 55 1.19 5.26 17.52
N LEU A 56 -0.05 4.98 17.18
CA LEU A 56 -0.90 4.09 17.98
C LEU A 56 -0.36 2.66 17.96
N GLU A 57 -0.46 1.97 19.10
CA GLU A 57 0.03 0.59 19.26
C GLU A 57 -0.52 -0.38 18.21
N GLN A 58 -1.78 -0.25 17.85
CA GLN A 58 -2.41 -1.05 16.79
C GLN A 58 -1.80 -0.85 15.39
N ASN A 59 -1.08 0.24 15.19
CA ASN A 59 -0.39 0.59 13.95
C ASN A 59 1.07 0.12 13.92
N ILE A 60 1.54 -0.54 15.00
CA ILE A 60 2.87 -1.14 15.09
C ILE A 60 2.70 -2.65 15.21
N ARG A 61 3.16 -3.40 14.22
CA ARG A 61 3.00 -4.86 14.17
C ARG A 61 4.33 -5.53 13.83
N THR A 62 4.60 -6.68 14.42
CA THR A 62 5.70 -7.51 13.94
C THR A 62 5.36 -8.08 12.58
N SER A 63 6.18 -7.78 11.58
CA SER A 63 6.10 -8.36 10.23
C SER A 63 6.89 -9.65 10.14
N SER A 64 8.07 -9.71 10.77
CA SER A 64 8.92 -10.89 10.79
C SER A 64 9.83 -10.86 12.02
N TYR A 65 10.16 -12.04 12.53
CA TYR A 65 11.18 -12.25 13.55
C TYR A 65 11.96 -13.52 13.23
N SER A 66 13.29 -13.42 13.13
CA SER A 66 14.14 -14.54 12.79
C SER A 66 15.48 -14.49 13.49
N ILE A 67 16.04 -15.68 13.74
CA ILE A 67 17.38 -15.87 14.29
C ILE A 67 18.07 -16.90 13.40
N TYR A 68 19.23 -16.58 12.88
CA TYR A 68 19.99 -17.50 12.03
C TYR A 68 21.49 -17.35 12.20
N PRO A 69 22.26 -18.46 12.05
CA PRO A 69 23.71 -18.42 12.07
C PRO A 69 24.24 -17.81 10.78
N ARG A 70 25.26 -16.95 10.88
CA ARG A 70 26.02 -16.44 9.74
C ARG A 70 27.38 -17.12 9.68
N TYR A 71 27.85 -17.41 8.47
CA TYR A 71 29.10 -18.09 8.21
C TYR A 71 30.00 -17.25 7.33
N ASP A 72 31.29 -17.21 7.64
CA ASP A 72 32.34 -16.69 6.75
C ASP A 72 32.98 -17.86 5.99
N TYR A 73 33.31 -17.64 4.74
CA TYR A 73 34.01 -18.61 3.91
C TYR A 73 35.45 -18.12 3.74
N ILE A 74 36.40 -18.80 4.42
CA ILE A 74 37.82 -18.49 4.36
C ILE A 74 38.51 -19.71 3.75
N GLU A 75 39.21 -19.53 2.63
CA GLU A 75 39.94 -20.59 1.91
C GLU A 75 39.10 -21.86 1.63
N GLY A 76 37.81 -21.68 1.34
CA GLY A 76 36.90 -22.78 1.06
C GLY A 76 36.30 -23.48 2.29
N VAL A 77 36.66 -23.04 3.52
CA VAL A 77 36.13 -23.57 4.78
C VAL A 77 35.04 -22.65 5.31
N SER A 78 33.86 -23.22 5.59
CA SER A 78 32.76 -22.51 6.25
C SER A 78 32.98 -22.45 7.75
N THR A 79 33.13 -21.25 8.30
CA THR A 79 33.31 -21.04 9.75
C THR A 79 32.20 -20.19 10.30
N LEU A 80 31.58 -20.61 11.42
CA LEU A 80 30.55 -19.83 12.10
C LEU A 80 31.10 -18.47 12.55
N LYS A 81 30.53 -17.40 12.02
CA LYS A 81 30.89 -16.03 12.36
C LYS A 81 30.17 -15.57 13.63
N ASP A 82 28.85 -15.53 13.56
CA ASP A 82 27.95 -15.09 14.63
C ASP A 82 26.51 -15.56 14.36
N TYR A 83 25.61 -15.20 15.26
CA TYR A 83 24.17 -15.33 15.08
C TYR A 83 23.60 -13.95 14.86
N GLU A 84 22.74 -13.82 13.85
CA GLU A 84 21.99 -12.61 13.56
C GLU A 84 20.53 -12.78 14.01
N VAL A 85 20.04 -11.78 14.74
CA VAL A 85 18.63 -11.68 15.09
C VAL A 85 18.04 -10.49 14.34
N GLN A 86 16.99 -10.74 13.57
CA GLN A 86 16.27 -9.72 12.81
C GLN A 86 14.83 -9.63 13.31
N HIS A 87 14.42 -8.44 13.69
CA HIS A 87 13.04 -8.10 14.03
C HIS A 87 12.57 -7.00 13.07
N LEU A 88 11.55 -7.29 12.27
CA LEU A 88 10.94 -6.34 11.34
C LEU A 88 9.59 -5.91 11.88
N LEU A 89 9.41 -4.61 12.04
CA LEU A 89 8.18 -3.96 12.44
C LEU A 89 7.52 -3.32 11.22
N LEU A 90 6.26 -3.65 10.96
CA LEU A 90 5.40 -2.90 10.05
C LEU A 90 4.73 -1.78 10.85
N VAL A 91 5.04 -0.54 10.46
CA VAL A 91 4.51 0.68 11.10
C VAL A 91 3.61 1.41 10.11
N THR A 92 2.36 1.65 10.48
CA THR A 92 1.42 2.44 9.69
C THR A 92 1.35 3.86 10.24
N VAL A 93 1.67 4.82 9.40
CA VAL A 93 1.68 6.27 9.73
C VAL A 93 0.52 6.93 9.00
N LYS A 94 -0.44 7.47 9.74
CA LYS A 94 -1.63 8.15 9.19
C LYS A 94 -1.39 9.63 8.91
N ASP A 95 -0.51 10.27 9.67
CA ASP A 95 -0.08 11.63 9.39
C ASP A 95 1.24 11.58 8.62
N LEU A 96 1.15 11.77 7.30
CA LEU A 96 2.31 11.69 6.41
C LEU A 96 3.37 12.76 6.71
N SER A 97 3.05 13.83 7.42
CA SER A 97 4.01 14.85 7.82
C SER A 97 5.00 14.33 8.87
N LEU A 98 4.63 13.28 9.62
CA LEU A 98 5.48 12.66 10.63
C LEU A 98 6.47 11.62 10.07
N LEU A 99 6.41 11.29 8.77
CA LEU A 99 7.22 10.22 8.20
C LEU A 99 8.72 10.42 8.42
N GLY A 100 9.23 11.63 8.20
CA GLY A 100 10.64 11.94 8.45
C GLY A 100 11.03 11.71 9.91
N LEU A 101 10.21 12.23 10.81
CA LEU A 101 10.43 12.11 12.26
C LEU A 101 10.30 10.66 12.76
N VAL A 102 9.42 9.86 12.16
CA VAL A 102 9.29 8.41 12.44
C VAL A 102 10.58 7.68 12.10
N TYR A 103 11.20 7.97 10.94
CA TYR A 103 12.49 7.39 10.56
C TYR A 103 13.60 7.79 11.53
N GLU A 104 13.75 9.07 11.81
CA GLU A 104 14.75 9.62 12.72
C GLU A 104 14.60 9.01 14.12
N THR A 105 13.41 9.06 14.70
CA THR A 105 13.10 8.50 16.02
C THR A 105 13.42 7.00 16.07
N ALA A 106 13.08 6.24 15.05
CA ALA A 106 13.37 4.80 15.02
C ALA A 106 14.88 4.53 15.03
N LEU A 107 15.65 5.23 14.20
CA LEU A 107 17.10 5.06 14.10
C LEU A 107 17.81 5.45 15.40
N GLU A 108 17.44 6.57 16.01
CA GLU A 108 18.00 7.03 17.27
C GLU A 108 17.75 6.06 18.43
N ASN A 109 16.66 5.30 18.37
CA ASN A 109 16.26 4.37 19.44
C ASN A 109 16.64 2.89 19.16
N GLY A 110 17.44 2.63 18.10
CA GLY A 110 18.06 1.32 17.90
C GLY A 110 17.59 0.55 16.67
N ALA A 111 16.77 1.14 15.79
CA ALA A 111 16.56 0.59 14.46
C ALA A 111 17.88 0.64 13.68
N THR A 112 18.13 -0.38 12.88
CA THR A 112 19.38 -0.52 12.11
C THR A 112 19.15 -0.44 10.62
N THR A 113 17.92 -0.76 10.18
CA THR A 113 17.53 -0.74 8.78
C THR A 113 16.12 -0.21 8.62
N THR A 114 15.87 0.43 7.50
CA THR A 114 14.53 0.80 7.06
C THR A 114 14.34 0.24 5.65
N HIS A 115 13.23 -0.44 5.43
CA HIS A 115 12.89 -0.99 4.12
C HIS A 115 11.67 -0.23 3.57
N SER A 116 11.32 -0.53 2.34
CA SER A 116 10.26 0.06 1.52
C SER A 116 9.16 0.82 2.27
N MET A 117 8.98 2.08 1.90
CA MET A 117 7.79 2.86 2.23
C MET A 117 6.74 2.63 1.14
N GLN A 118 5.51 2.38 1.54
CA GLN A 118 4.38 2.25 0.65
C GLN A 118 3.28 3.22 1.07
N LEU A 119 2.96 4.15 0.18
CA LEU A 119 1.84 5.07 0.33
C LEU A 119 0.53 4.36 -0.05
N SER A 120 -0.55 4.61 0.69
CA SER A 120 -1.84 3.96 0.47
C SER A 120 -3.00 4.83 0.95
N LEU A 121 -4.23 4.39 0.65
CA LEU A 121 -5.45 4.97 1.21
C LEU A 121 -5.88 4.15 2.42
N SER A 122 -6.34 4.84 3.46
CA SER A 122 -6.95 4.22 4.65
C SER A 122 -8.30 3.59 4.33
N ASN A 123 -9.04 4.16 3.37
CA ASN A 123 -10.34 3.65 2.89
C ASN A 123 -10.33 3.45 1.37
N THR A 124 -9.77 2.34 0.93
CA THR A 124 -9.75 1.94 -0.48
C THR A 124 -11.13 1.50 -0.97
N GLU A 125 -12.01 1.04 -0.08
CA GLU A 125 -13.34 0.55 -0.45
C GLU A 125 -14.23 1.69 -0.94
N ALA A 126 -14.29 2.82 -0.22
CA ALA A 126 -15.06 3.98 -0.65
C ALA A 126 -14.58 4.53 -2.01
N ALA A 127 -13.27 4.58 -2.23
CA ALA A 127 -12.70 5.00 -3.52
C ALA A 127 -13.04 4.01 -4.64
N TYR A 128 -13.08 2.71 -4.34
CA TYR A 128 -13.48 1.68 -5.29
C TYR A 128 -14.97 1.75 -5.63
N GLU A 129 -15.86 2.00 -4.66
CA GLU A 129 -17.29 2.21 -4.88
C GLU A 129 -17.56 3.41 -5.78
N GLU A 130 -16.81 4.50 -5.60
CA GLU A 130 -16.89 5.67 -6.48
C GLU A 130 -16.42 5.33 -7.90
N ALA A 131 -15.30 4.60 -8.05
CA ALA A 131 -14.81 4.13 -9.34
C ALA A 131 -15.82 3.20 -10.02
N LEU A 132 -16.50 2.33 -9.25
CA LEU A 132 -17.55 1.45 -9.76
C LEU A 132 -18.76 2.23 -10.26
N SER A 133 -19.16 3.29 -9.55
CA SER A 133 -20.20 4.21 -9.99
C SER A 133 -19.84 4.91 -11.29
N ASN A 134 -18.61 5.38 -11.42
CA ASN A 134 -18.09 5.98 -12.65
C ASN A 134 -18.07 4.99 -13.82
N ALA A 135 -17.71 3.72 -13.56
CA ALA A 135 -17.76 2.66 -14.57
C ALA A 135 -19.19 2.40 -15.07
N LEU A 136 -20.20 2.42 -14.18
CA LEU A 136 -21.60 2.27 -14.54
C LEU A 136 -22.11 3.45 -15.38
N LEU A 137 -21.73 4.69 -15.01
CA LEU A 137 -22.05 5.88 -15.80
C LEU A 137 -21.41 5.82 -17.19
N SER A 138 -20.17 5.37 -17.28
CA SER A 138 -19.44 5.17 -18.54
C SER A 138 -20.15 4.20 -19.46
N VAL A 139 -20.57 3.03 -18.97
CA VAL A 139 -21.26 2.04 -19.81
C VAL A 139 -22.66 2.50 -20.24
N GLN A 140 -23.38 3.24 -19.37
CA GLN A 140 -24.68 3.85 -19.75
C GLN A 140 -24.51 4.91 -20.85
N HIS A 141 -23.46 5.74 -20.76
CA HIS A 141 -23.15 6.72 -21.78
C HIS A 141 -22.83 6.03 -23.13
N LYS A 142 -22.02 4.97 -23.11
CA LYS A 142 -21.74 4.15 -24.30
C LYS A 142 -23.00 3.57 -24.91
N ALA A 143 -23.92 3.02 -24.09
CA ALA A 143 -25.19 2.47 -24.57
C ALA A 143 -26.04 3.53 -25.28
N ARG A 144 -26.17 4.74 -24.71
CA ARG A 144 -26.90 5.85 -25.32
C ARG A 144 -26.26 6.32 -26.62
N SER A 145 -24.93 6.44 -26.65
CA SER A 145 -24.21 6.87 -27.85
C SER A 145 -24.39 5.87 -29.01
N LEU A 146 -24.18 4.58 -28.73
CA LEU A 146 -24.35 3.53 -29.74
C LEU A 146 -25.78 3.43 -30.25
N SER A 147 -26.79 3.53 -29.36
CA SER A 147 -28.19 3.48 -29.78
C SER A 147 -28.57 4.61 -30.73
N LYS A 148 -28.03 5.82 -30.50
CA LYS A 148 -28.20 6.95 -31.43
C LYS A 148 -27.56 6.67 -32.80
N SER A 149 -26.36 6.07 -32.84
CA SER A 149 -25.62 5.79 -34.07
C SER A 149 -26.33 4.77 -34.95
N ILE A 150 -27.05 3.80 -34.36
CA ILE A 150 -27.77 2.75 -35.10
C ILE A 150 -29.30 3.02 -35.23
N GLY A 151 -29.77 4.18 -34.73
CA GLY A 151 -31.17 4.59 -34.90
C GLY A 151 -32.17 3.81 -34.03
N VAL A 152 -31.77 3.30 -32.86
CA VAL A 152 -32.62 2.54 -31.95
C VAL A 152 -32.80 3.25 -30.61
N LYS A 153 -33.78 2.82 -29.83
CA LYS A 153 -34.02 3.32 -28.46
C LYS A 153 -33.53 2.29 -27.45
N VAL A 154 -32.56 2.67 -26.63
CA VAL A 154 -32.04 1.82 -25.54
C VAL A 154 -32.76 2.14 -24.23
N ASN A 155 -33.10 1.09 -23.46
CA ASN A 155 -33.46 1.28 -22.06
C ASN A 155 -32.21 1.65 -21.26
N PRO A 156 -32.16 2.80 -20.58
CA PRO A 156 -30.98 3.24 -19.81
C PRO A 156 -30.71 2.33 -18.59
N ILE A 157 -31.69 1.54 -18.16
CA ILE A 157 -31.54 0.57 -17.06
C ILE A 157 -31.07 -0.75 -17.66
N PRO A 158 -29.87 -1.25 -17.30
CA PRO A 158 -29.38 -2.52 -17.80
C PRO A 158 -30.21 -3.71 -17.27
N LEU A 159 -30.37 -4.74 -18.08
CA LEU A 159 -31.00 -6.00 -17.67
C LEU A 159 -30.11 -6.82 -16.73
N LYS A 160 -28.79 -6.65 -16.85
CA LYS A 160 -27.80 -7.36 -16.03
C LYS A 160 -26.56 -6.49 -15.91
N ILE A 161 -26.01 -6.45 -14.72
CA ILE A 161 -24.71 -5.83 -14.42
C ILE A 161 -23.83 -6.93 -13.82
N VAL A 162 -22.58 -6.98 -14.27
CA VAL A 162 -21.55 -7.86 -13.74
C VAL A 162 -20.32 -7.00 -13.45
N GLU A 163 -19.93 -6.94 -12.20
CA GLU A 163 -18.66 -6.38 -11.79
C GLU A 163 -17.53 -7.30 -12.27
N ARG A 164 -16.51 -6.71 -12.87
CA ARG A 164 -15.27 -7.42 -13.20
C ARG A 164 -14.15 -6.93 -12.31
N ARG A 165 -13.79 -7.74 -11.34
CA ARG A 165 -12.53 -7.56 -10.64
C ARG A 165 -11.39 -8.02 -11.54
N ARG A 166 -10.59 -7.08 -12.06
CA ARG A 166 -9.25 -7.40 -12.50
C ARG A 166 -8.35 -7.39 -11.27
N GLU A 167 -7.46 -8.37 -11.15
CA GLU A 167 -6.42 -8.41 -10.11
C GLU A 167 -5.32 -7.33 -10.31
N GLU A 168 -5.57 -6.34 -11.15
CA GLU A 168 -4.69 -5.20 -11.31
C GLU A 168 -4.89 -4.29 -10.10
N GLY A 169 -3.91 -4.40 -9.17
CA GLY A 169 -3.86 -3.58 -7.97
C GLY A 169 -3.90 -2.09 -8.27
N THR A 170 -4.16 -1.29 -7.25
CA THR A 170 -3.99 0.17 -7.25
C THR A 170 -2.69 0.53 -7.97
N ALA A 171 -2.78 1.07 -9.18
CA ALA A 171 -1.61 1.53 -9.89
C ALA A 171 -1.14 2.84 -9.26
N PHE A 172 0.07 2.81 -8.71
CA PHE A 172 0.76 4.01 -8.26
C PHE A 172 1.32 4.73 -9.51
N THR A 173 0.77 5.88 -9.84
CA THR A 173 1.37 6.78 -10.82
C THR A 173 2.17 7.84 -10.07
N PRO A 174 3.50 7.82 -10.15
CA PRO A 174 4.30 8.91 -9.59
C PRO A 174 4.06 10.17 -10.42
N PHE A 175 3.29 11.09 -9.90
CA PHE A 175 3.15 12.42 -10.49
C PHE A 175 4.01 13.39 -9.69
N ALA A 176 4.95 14.06 -10.36
CA ALA A 176 5.82 15.05 -9.77
C ALA A 176 5.03 16.31 -9.40
N GLN A 177 4.53 16.41 -8.17
CA GLN A 177 4.16 17.72 -7.61
C GLN A 177 4.15 17.75 -6.09
N LYS A 178 4.88 18.73 -5.55
CA LYS A 178 5.03 19.17 -4.15
C LYS A 178 5.62 18.15 -3.16
N ALA A 179 6.93 18.26 -3.02
CA ALA A 179 7.63 17.72 -1.86
C ALA A 179 7.02 18.31 -0.57
N LEU A 180 6.63 17.45 0.36
CA LEU A 180 6.41 17.83 1.75
C LEU A 180 7.78 18.10 2.36
N SER A 181 8.06 19.36 2.69
CA SER A 181 9.21 19.71 3.51
C SER A 181 8.92 19.26 4.94
N ALA A 182 9.31 18.04 5.29
CA ALA A 182 9.33 17.59 6.68
C ALA A 182 10.59 18.18 7.33
N GLU A 183 10.47 18.83 8.47
CA GLU A 183 11.62 19.13 9.32
C GLU A 183 12.20 17.77 9.76
N GLY A 184 13.47 17.49 9.38
CA GLY A 184 14.22 16.34 9.90
C GLY A 184 14.20 15.05 9.09
N GLY A 185 13.99 15.05 7.76
CA GLY A 185 14.10 13.83 6.93
C GLY A 185 14.14 14.12 5.43
N PRO A 186 14.36 13.09 4.56
CA PRO A 186 14.33 13.30 3.12
C PRO A 186 12.93 13.76 2.69
N PRO A 187 12.83 14.67 1.69
CA PRO A 187 11.54 15.10 1.16
C PRO A 187 10.78 13.89 0.59
N ILE A 188 9.52 13.73 1.01
CA ILE A 188 8.66 12.63 0.57
C ILE A 188 7.61 13.19 -0.37
N GLU A 189 7.62 12.69 -1.61
CA GLU A 189 6.64 13.03 -2.63
C GLU A 189 5.46 12.06 -2.55
N LYS A 190 4.25 12.58 -2.36
CA LYS A 190 3.05 11.75 -2.14
C LYS A 190 2.57 11.03 -3.39
N GLY A 191 2.73 11.64 -4.59
CA GLY A 191 2.11 11.13 -5.81
C GLY A 191 0.58 11.02 -5.71
N GLU A 192 -0.02 10.36 -6.68
CA GLU A 192 -1.46 10.08 -6.74
C GLU A 192 -1.69 8.58 -6.91
N LEU A 193 -2.78 8.10 -6.32
CA LEU A 193 -3.24 6.71 -6.45
C LEU A 193 -4.45 6.69 -7.39
N THR A 194 -4.37 5.89 -8.43
CA THR A 194 -5.50 5.64 -9.36
C THR A 194 -6.18 4.34 -9.01
N ILE A 195 -7.46 4.41 -8.68
CA ILE A 195 -8.33 3.26 -8.43
C ILE A 195 -9.21 3.08 -9.66
N THR A 196 -9.23 1.87 -10.22
CA THR A 196 -10.00 1.55 -11.42
C THR A 196 -10.97 0.42 -11.14
N ALA A 197 -12.22 0.60 -11.59
CA ALA A 197 -13.26 -0.41 -11.56
C ALA A 197 -13.78 -0.69 -12.97
N TYR A 198 -14.25 -1.93 -13.18
CA TYR A 198 -14.78 -2.39 -14.46
C TYR A 198 -16.15 -3.01 -14.27
N VAL A 199 -17.08 -2.64 -15.14
CA VAL A 199 -18.41 -3.25 -15.19
C VAL A 199 -18.71 -3.75 -16.60
N LYS A 200 -19.47 -4.83 -16.67
CA LYS A 200 -20.06 -5.34 -17.89
C LYS A 200 -21.58 -5.29 -17.74
N ALA A 201 -22.27 -4.62 -18.66
CA ALA A 201 -23.71 -4.42 -18.57
C ALA A 201 -24.41 -4.81 -19.86
N LEU A 202 -25.57 -5.49 -19.72
CA LEU A 202 -26.43 -5.92 -20.81
C LEU A 202 -27.65 -5.00 -20.86
N PHE A 203 -27.85 -4.32 -22.01
CA PHE A 203 -28.96 -3.42 -22.25
C PHE A 203 -29.91 -4.00 -23.26
N HIS A 204 -31.21 -3.73 -23.10
CA HIS A 204 -32.25 -4.00 -24.08
C HIS A 204 -32.48 -2.75 -24.94
N TYR A 205 -32.72 -2.95 -26.25
CA TYR A 205 -33.11 -1.89 -27.15
C TYR A 205 -34.25 -2.30 -28.07
N VAL A 206 -34.97 -1.29 -28.56
CA VAL A 206 -36.10 -1.42 -29.51
C VAL A 206 -35.87 -0.47 -30.69
N TYR A 207 -36.45 -0.84 -31.83
CA TYR A 207 -36.48 0.01 -33.01
C TYR A 207 -37.46 1.18 -32.85
#